data_8721a841b85e88cba70abdc30865b534
#
_entry.id   8721a841b85e88cba70abdc30865b534
#
_cell.length_a   1.000
_cell.length_b   1.000
_cell.length_c   1.000
_cell.angle_alpha   90.00
_cell.angle_beta   90.00
_cell.angle_gamma   90.00
#
_symmetry.space_group_name_H-M   'P 1'
#
loop_
_entity.id
_entity.type
_entity.pdbx_description
1 polymer ?
#
loop_
_entity_poly.entity_id
_entity_poly.type
_entity_poly.pdbx_seq_one_letter_code
_entity_poly.pdbx_strand_id
1 'polypeptide(L)'
;MKRLFLTLPLLILVALLSSCGGNVPLEDLTISLILGIDLDDENNLIISESSPVFNKESKKNTETYQVKAKSIRESRKYFDVKATGEVTAAKIQILLIGKRVLKHEGWFSLLDTVYRNPTFSLNTRVIVVDGPVSDVIYFEPDNKPQLPLYLKEVIDKNSDRTQTVMTTLQVLHRQMYEKGMTPSISEIKKEKDLELVGVSLLDKKGKIVDTLSIQESALLIVLQDQKKKELTYSLELPALEDEMEVFNTKEVSIDVRRVQSNVKTKYAQGKFHFHYKINLGVNIVERLFPKDSVKDEELEKMIEKELKSKFEEVIKKVQDHKIDPIGLGIYARAYEYEHYKKVQDDWGKALSEANIDMDLNIEIKSMGATK
;
A
#
# COMPACT_ATOMS: atom_id res chain seq x y z
N MET A 1 12.01 -50.09 -46.52
CA MET A 1 10.85 -49.64 -45.71
C MET A 1 11.23 -49.25 -44.27
N LYS A 2 12.07 -49.97 -43.52
CA LYS A 2 12.43 -49.61 -42.11
C LYS A 2 13.11 -48.22 -41.93
N ARG A 3 13.89 -47.76 -42.92
CA ARG A 3 14.56 -46.45 -42.82
C ARG A 3 13.60 -45.25 -43.01
N LEU A 4 12.53 -45.44 -43.78
CA LEU A 4 11.51 -44.41 -44.01
C LEU A 4 10.65 -44.17 -42.78
N PHE A 5 10.45 -45.17 -41.93
CA PHE A 5 9.70 -45.08 -40.68
C PHE A 5 10.44 -44.29 -39.57
N LEU A 6 11.78 -44.22 -39.67
CA LEU A 6 12.59 -43.45 -38.71
C LEU A 6 12.78 -41.96 -39.10
N THR A 7 12.76 -41.70 -40.40
CA THR A 7 12.98 -40.33 -40.91
C THR A 7 11.73 -39.43 -40.77
N LEU A 8 10.53 -39.99 -40.83
CA LEU A 8 9.28 -39.25 -40.71
C LEU A 8 9.12 -38.63 -39.29
N PRO A 9 9.27 -39.39 -38.15
CA PRO A 9 9.19 -38.79 -36.82
C PRO A 9 10.32 -37.81 -36.52
N LEU A 10 11.51 -37.97 -37.09
CA LEU A 10 12.62 -37.03 -36.98
C LEU A 10 12.30 -35.70 -37.67
N LEU A 11 11.68 -35.74 -38.86
CA LEU A 11 11.23 -34.54 -39.57
C LEU A 11 10.10 -33.80 -38.82
N ILE A 12 9.18 -34.52 -38.20
CA ILE A 12 8.12 -33.95 -37.37
C ILE A 12 8.73 -33.32 -36.10
N LEU A 13 9.73 -33.95 -35.48
CA LEU A 13 10.43 -33.41 -34.31
C LEU A 13 11.18 -32.13 -34.67
N VAL A 14 11.85 -32.06 -35.80
CA VAL A 14 12.53 -30.83 -36.28
C VAL A 14 11.52 -29.73 -36.62
N ALA A 15 10.36 -30.04 -37.21
CA ALA A 15 9.30 -29.07 -37.47
C ALA A 15 8.66 -28.52 -36.19
N LEU A 16 8.58 -29.31 -35.12
CA LEU A 16 8.10 -28.88 -33.81
C LEU A 16 9.11 -28.00 -33.06
N LEU A 17 10.40 -28.12 -33.34
CA LEU A 17 11.47 -27.27 -32.77
C LEU A 17 11.54 -25.88 -33.43
N SER A 18 10.96 -25.69 -34.62
CA SER A 18 10.96 -24.41 -35.33
C SER A 18 9.88 -23.44 -34.86
N SER A 19 9.10 -23.79 -33.83
CA SER A 19 7.98 -22.97 -33.30
C SER A 19 8.40 -21.81 -32.39
N CYS A 20 9.68 -21.52 -32.20
CA CYS A 20 10.16 -20.32 -31.52
C CYS A 20 10.26 -19.14 -32.49
N GLY A 21 9.11 -18.67 -33.01
CA GLY A 21 9.05 -17.51 -33.87
C GLY A 21 8.63 -16.26 -33.07
N GLY A 22 9.41 -15.16 -33.22
CA GLY A 22 8.97 -13.82 -32.88
C GLY A 22 9.50 -13.23 -31.58
N ASN A 23 10.69 -13.60 -31.11
CA ASN A 23 11.35 -12.85 -30.03
C ASN A 23 11.94 -11.56 -30.63
N VAL A 24 11.36 -10.43 -30.26
CA VAL A 24 11.97 -9.11 -30.51
C VAL A 24 13.25 -9.03 -29.68
N PRO A 25 14.40 -8.66 -30.27
CA PRO A 25 15.63 -8.46 -29.52
C PRO A 25 15.46 -7.44 -28.42
N LEU A 26 16.18 -7.61 -27.30
CA LEU A 26 16.03 -6.74 -26.12
C LEU A 26 16.41 -5.28 -26.44
N GLU A 27 17.36 -5.08 -27.34
CA GLU A 27 17.80 -3.77 -27.83
C GLU A 27 16.73 -3.02 -28.63
N ASP A 28 15.77 -3.73 -29.20
CA ASP A 28 14.65 -3.17 -29.97
C ASP A 28 13.41 -2.90 -29.10
N LEU A 29 13.52 -3.17 -27.79
CA LEU A 29 12.41 -2.94 -26.83
C LEU A 29 12.64 -1.68 -25.99
N THR A 30 11.58 -0.89 -25.86
CA THR A 30 11.45 0.15 -24.80
C THR A 30 10.69 -0.45 -23.63
N ILE A 31 11.42 -0.78 -22.56
CA ILE A 31 10.86 -1.50 -21.40
C ILE A 31 10.31 -0.51 -20.39
N SER A 32 8.99 -0.35 -20.32
CA SER A 32 8.36 0.49 -19.31
C SER A 32 8.49 -0.14 -17.90
N LEU A 33 8.96 0.64 -16.94
CA LEU A 33 9.09 0.24 -15.54
C LEU A 33 8.07 0.96 -14.63
N ILE A 34 7.59 2.13 -15.03
CA ILE A 34 6.54 2.89 -14.35
C ILE A 34 5.41 3.16 -15.33
N LEU A 35 4.18 2.93 -14.88
CA LEU A 35 2.94 3.42 -15.50
C LEU A 35 2.32 4.46 -14.58
N GLY A 36 2.00 5.63 -15.10
CA GLY A 36 1.31 6.71 -14.39
C GLY A 36 -0.07 6.96 -14.99
N ILE A 37 -1.05 7.14 -14.12
CA ILE A 37 -2.43 7.48 -14.47
C ILE A 37 -2.80 8.76 -13.71
N ASP A 38 -3.17 9.81 -14.42
CA ASP A 38 -3.59 11.07 -13.82
C ASP A 38 -4.72 11.71 -14.63
N LEU A 39 -5.23 12.82 -14.14
CA LEU A 39 -6.14 13.71 -14.84
C LEU A 39 -5.49 15.10 -14.97
N ASP A 40 -5.72 15.80 -16.08
CA ASP A 40 -5.42 17.23 -16.15
C ASP A 40 -6.53 18.08 -15.50
N ASP A 41 -6.35 19.39 -15.51
CA ASP A 41 -7.30 20.32 -14.87
C ASP A 41 -8.67 20.35 -15.58
N GLU A 42 -8.74 19.84 -16.81
CA GLU A 42 -9.97 19.67 -17.59
C GLU A 42 -10.60 18.27 -17.42
N ASN A 43 -10.05 17.43 -16.51
CA ASN A 43 -10.40 16.02 -16.31
C ASN A 43 -10.14 15.11 -17.53
N ASN A 44 -9.22 15.46 -18.41
CA ASN A 44 -8.76 14.53 -19.43
C ASN A 44 -7.78 13.53 -18.83
N LEU A 45 -7.89 12.27 -19.26
CA LEU A 45 -7.00 11.21 -18.78
C LEU A 45 -5.59 11.41 -19.33
N ILE A 46 -4.62 11.45 -18.43
CA ILE A 46 -3.20 11.54 -18.72
C ILE A 46 -2.55 10.21 -18.37
N ILE A 47 -1.91 9.59 -19.37
CA ILE A 47 -1.12 8.38 -19.18
C ILE A 47 0.34 8.70 -19.38
N SER A 48 1.17 8.23 -18.45
CA SER A 48 2.61 8.41 -18.48
C SER A 48 3.33 7.07 -18.36
N GLU A 49 4.43 6.91 -19.06
CA GLU A 49 5.33 5.76 -18.92
C GLU A 49 6.77 6.22 -18.77
N SER A 50 7.55 5.50 -17.95
CA SER A 50 8.97 5.75 -17.79
C SER A 50 9.75 4.45 -18.03
N SER A 51 10.76 4.54 -18.88
CA SER A 51 11.62 3.44 -19.34
C SER A 51 13.09 3.76 -19.09
N PRO A 52 13.95 2.79 -18.76
CA PRO A 52 15.38 2.99 -18.71
C PRO A 52 15.94 3.14 -20.13
N VAL A 53 16.97 3.95 -20.25
CA VAL A 53 17.76 4.10 -21.50
C VAL A 53 19.05 3.30 -21.36
N PHE A 54 19.25 2.34 -22.24
CA PHE A 54 20.43 1.47 -22.23
C PHE A 54 21.60 1.97 -23.13
N ASN A 55 21.41 3.14 -23.80
CA ASN A 55 22.45 3.71 -24.64
C ASN A 55 23.51 4.44 -23.78
N LYS A 56 24.78 4.04 -23.91
CA LYS A 56 25.91 4.64 -23.18
C LYS A 56 26.19 6.10 -23.55
N GLU A 57 25.75 6.55 -24.72
CA GLU A 57 25.90 7.94 -25.18
C GLU A 57 24.78 8.87 -24.70
N SER A 58 23.73 8.31 -24.10
CA SER A 58 22.62 9.09 -23.58
C SER A 58 23.04 9.89 -22.35
N LYS A 59 22.67 11.17 -22.31
CA LYS A 59 22.87 12.02 -21.14
C LYS A 59 21.89 11.69 -20.00
N LYS A 60 20.78 11.05 -20.30
CA LYS A 60 19.75 10.64 -19.34
C LYS A 60 19.63 9.13 -19.31
N ASN A 61 19.46 8.60 -18.11
CA ASN A 61 19.31 7.17 -17.89
C ASN A 61 17.85 6.69 -17.98
N THR A 62 16.91 7.63 -18.15
CA THR A 62 15.47 7.36 -18.24
C THR A 62 14.86 8.18 -19.35
N GLU A 63 13.89 7.58 -20.02
CA GLU A 63 13.03 8.21 -21.01
C GLU A 63 11.60 8.16 -20.48
N THR A 64 10.91 9.31 -20.49
CA THR A 64 9.57 9.43 -19.92
C THR A 64 8.65 10.05 -20.97
N TYR A 65 7.51 9.40 -21.17
CA TYR A 65 6.47 9.83 -22.09
C TYR A 65 5.20 10.16 -21.34
N GLN A 66 4.49 11.18 -21.81
CA GLN A 66 3.19 11.57 -21.30
C GLN A 66 2.26 11.91 -22.46
N VAL A 67 1.02 11.41 -22.41
CA VAL A 67 0.03 11.64 -23.45
C VAL A 67 -1.38 11.76 -22.88
N LYS A 68 -2.23 12.57 -23.52
CA LYS A 68 -3.69 12.53 -23.32
C LYS A 68 -4.24 11.36 -24.11
N ALA A 69 -5.04 10.49 -23.47
CA ALA A 69 -5.64 9.34 -24.11
C ALA A 69 -6.98 9.01 -23.43
N LYS A 70 -7.86 8.30 -24.12
CA LYS A 70 -9.14 7.84 -23.56
C LYS A 70 -9.01 6.58 -22.71
N SER A 71 -7.87 5.87 -22.84
CA SER A 71 -7.58 4.65 -22.10
C SER A 71 -6.08 4.35 -22.11
N ILE A 72 -5.64 3.48 -21.19
CA ILE A 72 -4.26 2.95 -21.17
C ILE A 72 -3.94 2.23 -22.50
N ARG A 73 -4.91 1.53 -23.09
CA ARG A 73 -4.69 0.83 -24.36
C ARG A 73 -4.47 1.80 -25.52
N GLU A 74 -5.18 2.91 -25.53
CA GLU A 74 -5.02 3.94 -26.58
C GLU A 74 -3.68 4.67 -26.46
N SER A 75 -3.21 4.94 -25.25
CA SER A 75 -1.95 5.66 -25.03
C SER A 75 -0.76 4.96 -25.69
N ARG A 76 -0.80 3.63 -25.80
CA ARG A 76 0.27 2.84 -26.42
C ARG A 76 0.57 3.28 -27.85
N LYS A 77 -0.44 3.62 -28.64
CA LYS A 77 -0.23 4.12 -30.01
C LYS A 77 0.63 5.38 -30.07
N TYR A 78 0.47 6.24 -29.07
CA TYR A 78 1.23 7.48 -28.97
C TYR A 78 2.64 7.25 -28.43
N PHE A 79 2.82 6.27 -27.55
CA PHE A 79 4.14 5.89 -27.04
C PHE A 79 4.96 5.22 -28.13
N ASP A 80 4.40 4.27 -28.88
CA ASP A 80 5.08 3.58 -29.98
C ASP A 80 5.60 4.53 -31.07
N VAL A 81 4.93 5.69 -31.29
CA VAL A 81 5.40 6.74 -32.22
C VAL A 81 6.58 7.53 -31.68
N LYS A 82 6.70 7.66 -30.37
CA LYS A 82 7.73 8.48 -29.70
C LYS A 82 8.93 7.66 -29.24
N ALA A 83 8.72 6.41 -28.90
CA ALA A 83 9.76 5.52 -28.40
C ALA A 83 10.73 5.09 -29.49
N THR A 84 11.97 4.82 -29.11
CA THR A 84 13.01 4.33 -30.01
C THR A 84 12.86 2.85 -30.35
N GLY A 85 12.18 2.08 -29.49
CA GLY A 85 11.88 0.67 -29.65
C GLY A 85 10.41 0.34 -29.39
N GLU A 86 10.02 -0.93 -29.60
CA GLU A 86 8.67 -1.38 -29.29
C GLU A 86 8.42 -1.27 -27.78
N VAL A 87 7.38 -0.51 -27.37
CA VAL A 87 7.05 -0.31 -25.95
C VAL A 87 6.45 -1.58 -25.38
N THR A 88 7.04 -2.07 -24.30
CA THR A 88 6.53 -3.24 -23.56
C THR A 88 6.23 -2.93 -22.10
N ALA A 89 5.06 -3.35 -21.63
CA ALA A 89 4.61 -3.21 -20.25
C ALA A 89 4.96 -4.44 -19.38
N ALA A 90 5.66 -5.44 -19.92
CA ALA A 90 5.92 -6.72 -19.26
C ALA A 90 6.76 -6.61 -17.98
N LYS A 91 7.45 -5.49 -17.77
CA LYS A 91 8.35 -5.27 -16.62
C LYS A 91 7.95 -4.09 -15.75
N ILE A 92 6.72 -3.58 -15.88
CA ILE A 92 6.24 -2.50 -15.02
C ILE A 92 6.30 -2.96 -13.54
N GLN A 93 6.98 -2.19 -12.72
CA GLN A 93 7.19 -2.44 -11.29
C GLN A 93 6.32 -1.53 -10.44
N ILE A 94 6.00 -0.34 -10.94
CA ILE A 94 5.26 0.71 -10.23
C ILE A 94 4.08 1.18 -11.09
N LEU A 95 2.91 1.27 -10.47
CA LEU A 95 1.73 1.96 -10.96
C LEU A 95 1.50 3.19 -10.07
N LEU A 96 1.67 4.39 -10.63
CA LEU A 96 1.34 5.65 -9.98
C LEU A 96 -0.08 6.05 -10.35
N ILE A 97 -0.87 6.43 -9.36
CA ILE A 97 -2.25 6.90 -9.55
C ILE A 97 -2.38 8.27 -8.89
N GLY A 98 -2.68 9.30 -9.66
CA GLY A 98 -2.94 10.63 -9.12
C GLY A 98 -4.16 10.61 -8.19
N LYS A 99 -4.05 11.24 -7.03
CA LYS A 99 -5.13 11.30 -6.02
C LYS A 99 -6.43 11.87 -6.61
N ARG A 100 -6.35 12.75 -7.61
CA ARG A 100 -7.51 13.29 -8.32
C ARG A 100 -8.27 12.22 -9.12
N VAL A 101 -7.58 11.20 -9.64
CA VAL A 101 -8.23 10.06 -10.32
C VAL A 101 -9.13 9.31 -9.36
N LEU A 102 -8.66 9.10 -8.12
CA LEU A 102 -9.39 8.38 -7.07
C LEU A 102 -10.61 9.13 -6.53
N LYS A 103 -10.82 10.39 -6.91
CA LYS A 103 -12.04 11.16 -6.58
C LYS A 103 -13.22 10.78 -7.46
N HIS A 104 -12.98 10.06 -8.56
CA HIS A 104 -14.01 9.65 -9.53
C HIS A 104 -14.39 8.19 -9.35
N GLU A 105 -15.69 7.89 -9.25
CA GLU A 105 -16.15 6.51 -9.29
C GLU A 105 -15.84 5.88 -10.65
N GLY A 106 -15.58 4.57 -10.67
CA GLY A 106 -15.34 3.83 -11.91
C GLY A 106 -13.91 3.90 -12.44
N TRP A 107 -12.99 4.67 -11.83
CA TRP A 107 -11.59 4.74 -12.26
C TRP A 107 -10.91 3.35 -12.34
N PHE A 108 -11.35 2.41 -11.49
CA PHE A 108 -10.79 1.06 -11.44
C PHE A 108 -10.96 0.32 -12.77
N SER A 109 -11.98 0.66 -13.56
CA SER A 109 -12.19 0.11 -14.91
C SER A 109 -11.06 0.45 -15.87
N LEU A 110 -10.29 1.51 -15.64
CA LEU A 110 -9.10 1.86 -16.42
C LEU A 110 -8.06 0.73 -16.37
N LEU A 111 -8.02 -0.03 -15.28
CA LEU A 111 -7.09 -1.13 -15.08
C LEU A 111 -7.52 -2.44 -15.76
N ASP A 112 -8.67 -2.50 -16.44
CA ASP A 112 -9.14 -3.71 -17.14
C ASP A 112 -8.09 -4.23 -18.13
N THR A 113 -7.48 -3.34 -18.91
CA THR A 113 -6.43 -3.73 -19.85
C THR A 113 -5.17 -4.28 -19.17
N VAL A 114 -4.88 -3.84 -17.94
CA VAL A 114 -3.76 -4.32 -17.13
C VAL A 114 -4.03 -5.74 -16.63
N TYR A 115 -5.22 -5.97 -16.09
CA TYR A 115 -5.60 -7.29 -15.56
C TYR A 115 -5.84 -8.34 -16.65
N ARG A 116 -6.24 -7.93 -17.85
CA ARG A 116 -6.40 -8.83 -19.01
C ARG A 116 -5.10 -9.15 -19.74
N ASN A 117 -4.04 -8.39 -19.50
CA ASN A 117 -2.76 -8.61 -20.17
C ASN A 117 -1.94 -9.67 -19.42
N PRO A 118 -1.73 -10.88 -19.98
CA PRO A 118 -1.03 -11.97 -19.28
C PRO A 118 0.45 -11.67 -19.04
N THR A 119 1.03 -10.69 -19.71
CA THR A 119 2.44 -10.30 -19.53
C THR A 119 2.62 -9.27 -18.41
N PHE A 120 1.54 -8.65 -17.93
CA PHE A 120 1.62 -7.65 -16.88
C PHE A 120 1.82 -8.28 -15.50
N SER A 121 2.77 -7.78 -14.73
CA SER A 121 3.05 -8.31 -13.39
C SER A 121 2.00 -7.89 -12.37
N LEU A 122 1.29 -8.84 -11.77
CA LEU A 122 0.37 -8.54 -10.66
C LEU A 122 1.08 -8.15 -9.35
N ASN A 123 2.42 -8.30 -9.28
CA ASN A 123 3.25 -7.83 -8.17
C ASN A 123 3.67 -6.35 -8.30
N THR A 124 3.23 -5.65 -9.35
CA THR A 124 3.42 -4.21 -9.53
C THR A 124 2.89 -3.46 -8.31
N ARG A 125 3.71 -2.58 -7.69
CA ARG A 125 3.29 -1.75 -6.54
C ARG A 125 2.36 -0.66 -7.03
N VAL A 126 1.24 -0.49 -6.35
CA VAL A 126 0.30 0.60 -6.60
C VAL A 126 0.57 1.69 -5.57
N ILE A 127 0.75 2.92 -6.03
CA ILE A 127 1.10 4.06 -5.19
C ILE A 127 0.20 5.24 -5.58
N VAL A 128 -0.42 5.88 -4.60
CA VAL A 128 -1.17 7.13 -4.79
C VAL A 128 -0.20 8.30 -4.74
N VAL A 129 -0.37 9.24 -5.63
CA VAL A 129 0.39 10.50 -5.65
C VAL A 129 -0.50 11.65 -5.22
N ASP A 130 -0.16 12.30 -4.10
CA ASP A 130 -0.80 13.54 -3.66
C ASP A 130 -0.18 14.73 -4.38
N GLY A 131 -0.74 15.05 -5.51
CA GLY A 131 -0.24 16.00 -6.50
C GLY A 131 -0.24 15.44 -7.92
N PRO A 132 0.33 16.16 -8.88
CA PRO A 132 0.47 15.68 -10.25
C PRO A 132 1.41 14.48 -10.34
N VAL A 133 1.00 13.43 -11.06
CA VAL A 133 1.88 12.26 -11.33
C VAL A 133 3.11 12.68 -12.11
N SER A 134 3.02 13.74 -12.94
CA SER A 134 4.16 14.32 -13.66
C SER A 134 5.31 14.70 -12.72
N ASP A 135 5.01 15.26 -11.56
CA ASP A 135 6.04 15.72 -10.61
C ASP A 135 6.87 14.56 -10.04
N VAL A 136 6.26 13.40 -9.97
CA VAL A 136 6.94 12.16 -9.54
C VAL A 136 7.65 11.49 -10.69
N ILE A 137 6.99 11.31 -11.83
CA ILE A 137 7.54 10.47 -12.91
C ILE A 137 8.71 11.13 -13.65
N TYR A 138 8.78 12.48 -13.62
CA TYR A 138 9.92 13.25 -14.14
C TYR A 138 10.98 13.55 -13.07
N PHE A 139 10.78 13.10 -11.83
CA PHE A 139 11.75 13.30 -10.78
C PHE A 139 13.01 12.45 -11.02
N GLU A 140 14.15 13.10 -11.07
CA GLU A 140 15.47 12.48 -11.17
C GLU A 140 16.17 12.61 -9.81
N PRO A 141 16.13 11.56 -8.95
CA PRO A 141 16.70 11.66 -7.61
C PRO A 141 18.22 11.66 -7.65
N ASP A 142 18.86 12.69 -7.06
CA ASP A 142 20.31 12.77 -6.95
C ASP A 142 20.84 11.70 -5.98
N ASN A 143 21.93 11.03 -6.38
CA ASN A 143 22.60 10.01 -5.56
C ASN A 143 21.69 8.86 -5.07
N LYS A 144 20.65 8.53 -5.82
CA LYS A 144 19.73 7.43 -5.57
C LYS A 144 19.70 6.47 -6.76
N PRO A 145 19.14 5.26 -6.59
CA PRO A 145 18.82 4.39 -7.73
C PRO A 145 17.88 5.08 -8.71
N GLN A 146 17.78 4.53 -9.93
CA GLN A 146 16.77 4.99 -10.90
C GLN A 146 15.38 5.00 -10.25
N LEU A 147 14.53 5.95 -10.65
CA LEU A 147 13.23 6.22 -10.03
C LEU A 147 12.36 4.96 -9.79
N PRO A 148 12.22 3.99 -10.73
CA PRO A 148 11.40 2.81 -10.48
C PRO A 148 11.89 1.97 -9.30
N LEU A 149 13.21 1.78 -9.21
CA LEU A 149 13.84 1.03 -8.12
C LEU A 149 13.76 1.82 -6.82
N TYR A 150 14.01 3.12 -6.87
CA TYR A 150 13.91 4.00 -5.70
C TYR A 150 12.50 3.99 -5.10
N LEU A 151 11.45 4.17 -5.91
CA LEU A 151 10.05 4.10 -5.45
C LEU A 151 9.73 2.74 -4.84
N LYS A 152 10.16 1.66 -5.49
CA LYS A 152 9.95 0.31 -4.98
C LYS A 152 10.62 0.12 -3.61
N GLU A 153 11.87 0.52 -3.48
CA GLU A 153 12.62 0.42 -2.22
C GLU A 153 12.01 1.28 -1.11
N VAL A 154 11.55 2.50 -1.42
CA VAL A 154 10.87 3.37 -0.46
C VAL A 154 9.63 2.68 0.10
N ILE A 155 8.76 2.13 -0.77
CA ILE A 155 7.54 1.46 -0.31
C ILE A 155 7.86 0.17 0.44
N ASP A 156 8.73 -0.69 -0.10
CA ASP A 156 9.07 -1.98 0.52
C ASP A 156 9.70 -1.78 1.90
N LYS A 157 10.65 -0.84 2.04
CA LYS A 157 11.31 -0.49 3.31
C LYS A 157 10.32 0.07 4.35
N ASN A 158 9.47 1.02 3.95
CA ASN A 158 8.52 1.61 4.88
C ASN A 158 7.39 0.62 5.25
N SER A 159 7.01 -0.29 4.35
CA SER A 159 6.12 -1.40 4.67
C SER A 159 6.78 -2.38 5.66
N ASP A 160 8.07 -2.70 5.52
CA ASP A 160 8.81 -3.52 6.47
C ASP A 160 8.89 -2.85 7.87
N ARG A 161 8.89 -1.52 7.91
CA ARG A 161 8.84 -0.71 9.14
C ARG A 161 7.43 -0.45 9.66
N THR A 162 6.43 -1.08 9.07
CA THR A 162 5.01 -0.94 9.47
C THR A 162 4.50 0.52 9.35
N GLN A 163 5.07 1.32 8.47
CA GLN A 163 4.72 2.74 8.26
C GLN A 163 3.74 2.94 7.12
N THR A 164 3.59 1.96 6.24
CA THR A 164 2.62 1.95 5.15
C THR A 164 2.28 0.54 4.72
N VAL A 165 1.17 0.38 4.01
CA VAL A 165 0.77 -0.90 3.40
C VAL A 165 1.61 -1.20 2.17
N MET A 166 1.71 -2.46 1.76
CA MET A 166 2.28 -2.84 0.48
C MET A 166 1.18 -3.35 -0.44
N THR A 167 0.55 -2.43 -1.17
CA THR A 167 -0.54 -2.77 -2.08
C THR A 167 0.02 -3.04 -3.48
N THR A 168 -0.11 -4.28 -3.93
CA THR A 168 0.17 -4.68 -5.31
C THR A 168 -1.12 -4.68 -6.13
N LEU A 169 -1.02 -4.79 -7.46
CA LEU A 169 -2.19 -4.97 -8.32
C LEU A 169 -3.05 -6.16 -7.88
N GLN A 170 -2.43 -7.27 -7.47
CA GLN A 170 -3.15 -8.44 -6.96
C GLN A 170 -3.93 -8.11 -5.67
N VAL A 171 -3.28 -7.42 -4.73
CA VAL A 171 -3.92 -7.01 -3.47
C VAL A 171 -5.06 -6.04 -3.72
N LEU A 172 -4.83 -5.02 -4.57
CA LEU A 172 -5.85 -4.05 -4.94
C LEU A 172 -7.07 -4.73 -5.57
N HIS A 173 -6.84 -5.65 -6.54
CA HIS A 173 -7.92 -6.41 -7.16
C HIS A 173 -8.75 -7.17 -6.13
N ARG A 174 -8.08 -7.91 -5.24
CA ARG A 174 -8.77 -8.63 -4.16
C ARG A 174 -9.60 -7.68 -3.30
N GLN A 175 -9.03 -6.56 -2.84
CA GLN A 175 -9.71 -5.60 -1.98
C GLN A 175 -10.92 -4.94 -2.66
N MET A 176 -10.84 -4.67 -3.96
CA MET A 176 -11.95 -4.12 -4.74
C MET A 176 -13.13 -5.09 -4.88
N TYR A 177 -12.86 -6.39 -5.01
CA TYR A 177 -13.92 -7.40 -5.21
C TYR A 177 -14.38 -8.09 -3.92
N GLU A 178 -13.55 -8.14 -2.88
CA GLU A 178 -13.90 -8.74 -1.58
C GLU A 178 -14.94 -7.87 -0.85
N LYS A 179 -16.14 -8.41 -0.60
CA LYS A 179 -17.24 -7.66 0.03
C LYS A 179 -16.96 -7.28 1.49
N GLY A 180 -16.13 -8.05 2.18
CA GLY A 180 -15.79 -7.87 3.59
C GLY A 180 -14.58 -6.98 3.85
N MET A 181 -14.15 -6.18 2.86
CA MET A 181 -13.06 -5.21 3.05
C MET A 181 -13.08 -4.11 1.99
N THR A 182 -12.34 -3.02 2.24
CA THR A 182 -12.14 -1.93 1.29
C THR A 182 -10.66 -1.68 1.03
N PRO A 183 -10.29 -1.05 -0.10
CA PRO A 183 -8.89 -0.85 -0.45
C PRO A 183 -8.18 0.18 0.42
N SER A 184 -6.89 -0.08 0.62
CA SER A 184 -5.93 0.84 1.21
C SER A 184 -4.64 0.83 0.39
N ILE A 185 -4.07 2.01 0.09
CA ILE A 185 -2.94 2.16 -0.83
C ILE A 185 -1.95 3.15 -0.23
N SER A 186 -0.63 2.85 -0.33
CA SER A 186 0.42 3.78 0.07
C SER A 186 0.31 5.11 -0.68
N GLU A 187 0.46 6.22 0.02
CA GLU A 187 0.39 7.57 -0.54
C GLU A 187 1.74 8.28 -0.39
N ILE A 188 2.21 8.87 -1.48
CA ILE A 188 3.41 9.71 -1.52
C ILE A 188 3.07 11.09 -2.05
N LYS A 189 3.90 12.08 -1.72
CA LYS A 189 3.91 13.40 -2.35
C LYS A 189 5.31 13.77 -2.83
N LYS A 190 5.40 14.68 -3.78
CA LYS A 190 6.65 15.28 -4.25
C LYS A 190 6.65 16.75 -3.85
N GLU A 191 7.56 17.10 -2.94
CA GLU A 191 7.90 18.48 -2.63
C GLU A 191 9.33 18.77 -3.12
N LYS A 192 10.30 18.92 -2.24
CA LYS A 192 11.72 18.93 -2.60
C LYS A 192 12.20 17.53 -2.96
N ASP A 193 11.83 16.55 -2.13
CA ASP A 193 12.08 15.12 -2.31
C ASP A 193 10.75 14.36 -2.38
N LEU A 194 10.82 13.04 -2.58
CA LEU A 194 9.67 12.16 -2.45
C LEU A 194 9.46 11.82 -0.97
N GLU A 195 8.28 12.10 -0.47
CA GLU A 195 7.89 11.87 0.91
C GLU A 195 6.73 10.86 0.99
N LEU A 196 6.83 9.95 1.95
CA LEU A 196 5.71 9.09 2.32
C LEU A 196 4.71 9.92 3.14
N VAL A 197 3.46 9.98 2.71
CA VAL A 197 2.37 10.65 3.43
C VAL A 197 1.73 9.69 4.44
N GLY A 198 1.50 8.43 4.00
CA GLY A 198 0.85 7.39 4.78
C GLY A 198 0.04 6.45 3.90
N VAL A 199 -1.26 6.31 4.19
CA VAL A 199 -2.15 5.38 3.50
C VAL A 199 -3.46 6.04 3.09
N SER A 200 -3.75 6.07 1.80
CA SER A 200 -5.07 6.44 1.25
C SER A 200 -6.07 5.34 1.53
N LEU A 201 -7.22 5.69 2.08
CA LEU A 201 -8.37 4.81 2.31
C LEU A 201 -9.42 5.02 1.23
N LEU A 202 -9.90 3.94 0.64
CA LEU A 202 -10.90 3.98 -0.41
C LEU A 202 -12.20 3.32 0.06
N ASP A 203 -13.32 3.78 -0.50
CA ASP A 203 -14.60 3.11 -0.32
C ASP A 203 -14.74 1.87 -1.22
N LYS A 204 -15.89 1.20 -1.15
CA LYS A 204 -16.16 -0.01 -1.94
C LYS A 204 -16.25 0.24 -3.46
N LYS A 205 -16.46 1.48 -3.87
CA LYS A 205 -16.45 1.89 -5.29
C LYS A 205 -15.05 2.31 -5.77
N GLY A 206 -14.06 2.28 -4.88
CA GLY A 206 -12.69 2.69 -5.13
C GLY A 206 -12.44 4.19 -4.99
N LYS A 207 -13.44 4.96 -4.53
CA LYS A 207 -13.27 6.40 -4.31
C LYS A 207 -12.49 6.66 -3.03
N ILE A 208 -11.53 7.57 -3.08
CA ILE A 208 -10.80 7.99 -1.88
C ILE A 208 -11.73 8.72 -0.91
N VAL A 209 -11.65 8.36 0.36
CA VAL A 209 -12.47 8.95 1.43
C VAL A 209 -11.65 9.61 2.52
N ASP A 210 -10.44 9.10 2.80
CA ASP A 210 -9.54 9.68 3.79
C ASP A 210 -8.08 9.27 3.50
N THR A 211 -7.14 9.90 4.20
CA THR A 211 -5.72 9.54 4.21
C THR A 211 -5.24 9.45 5.65
N LEU A 212 -4.71 8.30 6.03
CA LEU A 212 -4.06 8.10 7.32
C LEU A 212 -2.62 8.62 7.27
N SER A 213 -2.19 9.30 8.33
CA SER A 213 -0.78 9.61 8.58
C SER A 213 0.05 8.34 8.72
N ILE A 214 1.38 8.46 8.74
CA ILE A 214 2.30 7.33 8.96
C ILE A 214 2.00 6.63 10.30
N GLN A 215 1.74 7.39 11.37
CA GLN A 215 1.42 6.82 12.68
C GLN A 215 0.09 6.08 12.68
N GLU A 216 -0.96 6.67 12.13
CA GLU A 216 -2.27 6.01 12.01
C GLU A 216 -2.21 4.77 11.09
N SER A 217 -1.39 4.84 10.02
CA SER A 217 -1.14 3.70 9.13
C SER A 217 -0.51 2.53 9.88
N ALA A 218 0.42 2.79 10.79
CA ALA A 218 1.02 1.77 11.61
C ALA A 218 -0.02 1.05 12.50
N LEU A 219 -0.95 1.79 13.09
CA LEU A 219 -2.05 1.21 13.87
C LEU A 219 -3.01 0.40 13.01
N LEU A 220 -3.36 0.90 11.82
CA LEU A 220 -4.16 0.13 10.85
C LEU A 220 -3.51 -1.22 10.53
N ILE A 221 -2.19 -1.24 10.27
CA ILE A 221 -1.45 -2.46 9.92
C ILE A 221 -1.42 -3.44 11.10
N VAL A 222 -1.36 -2.95 12.34
CA VAL A 222 -1.49 -3.80 13.56
C VAL A 222 -2.90 -4.40 13.64
N LEU A 223 -3.95 -3.60 13.40
CA LEU A 223 -5.35 -4.09 13.37
C LEU A 223 -5.59 -5.13 12.27
N GLN A 224 -4.88 -5.03 11.14
CA GLN A 224 -4.90 -6.01 10.06
C GLN A 224 -4.12 -7.30 10.37
N ASP A 225 -3.45 -7.38 11.53
CA ASP A 225 -2.51 -8.45 11.90
C ASP A 225 -1.36 -8.62 10.86
N GLN A 226 -0.89 -7.51 10.30
CA GLN A 226 0.11 -7.49 9.23
C GLN A 226 1.45 -6.85 9.64
N LYS A 227 1.69 -6.63 10.94
CA LYS A 227 2.98 -6.11 11.41
C LYS A 227 4.11 -7.01 10.91
N LYS A 228 5.11 -6.42 10.24
CA LYS A 228 6.23 -7.17 9.64
C LYS A 228 7.46 -7.21 10.54
N LYS A 229 8.44 -6.33 10.30
CA LYS A 229 9.75 -6.44 10.95
C LYS A 229 9.91 -5.46 12.11
N GLU A 230 9.65 -4.20 11.86
CA GLU A 230 9.89 -3.09 12.78
C GLU A 230 8.60 -2.28 12.95
N LEU A 231 8.42 -1.73 14.13
CA LEU A 231 7.38 -0.76 14.42
C LEU A 231 7.89 0.14 15.56
N THR A 232 8.29 1.35 15.20
CA THR A 232 8.58 2.41 16.17
C THR A 232 7.40 3.36 16.22
N TYR A 233 6.95 3.73 17.42
CA TYR A 233 5.81 4.61 17.61
C TYR A 233 6.14 5.65 18.69
N SER A 234 5.91 6.94 18.39
CA SER A 234 6.09 8.04 19.34
C SER A 234 4.74 8.50 19.87
N LEU A 235 4.67 8.72 21.16
CA LEU A 235 3.47 9.11 21.91
C LEU A 235 3.77 10.34 22.75
N GLU A 236 2.83 11.27 22.77
CA GLU A 236 2.76 12.30 23.79
C GLU A 236 1.96 11.74 25.00
N LEU A 237 2.44 11.95 26.23
CA LEU A 237 1.80 11.52 27.46
C LEU A 237 1.21 12.71 28.20
N PRO A 238 -0.05 13.12 27.92
CA PRO A 238 -0.65 14.34 28.46
C PRO A 238 -0.79 14.33 29.99
N ALA A 239 -0.76 13.14 30.61
CA ALA A 239 -0.86 13.00 32.07
C ALA A 239 0.41 13.42 32.81
N LEU A 240 1.52 13.70 32.11
CA LEU A 240 2.71 14.27 32.73
C LEU A 240 2.53 15.74 33.03
N GLU A 241 3.09 16.23 34.14
CA GLU A 241 3.08 17.65 34.46
C GLU A 241 3.93 18.47 33.47
N ASP A 242 3.51 19.72 33.19
CA ASP A 242 4.21 20.63 32.31
C ASP A 242 5.44 21.21 33.00
N GLU A 243 6.59 20.59 32.85
CA GLU A 243 7.88 21.23 33.11
C GLU A 243 8.34 21.88 31.79
N MET A 244 8.12 23.19 31.66
CA MET A 244 8.39 23.95 30.45
C MET A 244 9.90 24.20 30.27
N GLU A 245 10.66 23.18 29.96
CA GLU A 245 12.02 23.33 29.43
C GLU A 245 12.04 22.99 27.93
N VAL A 246 12.88 23.67 27.16
CA VAL A 246 12.94 23.57 25.69
C VAL A 246 13.13 22.13 25.20
N PHE A 247 13.80 21.29 25.98
CA PHE A 247 14.09 19.88 25.64
C PHE A 247 13.37 18.86 26.51
N ASN A 248 12.53 19.31 27.45
CA ASN A 248 11.74 18.46 28.31
C ASN A 248 10.31 18.41 27.77
N THR A 249 9.99 17.38 27.02
CA THR A 249 8.67 17.16 26.42
C THR A 249 8.01 15.94 27.07
N LYS A 250 6.69 15.81 26.89
CA LYS A 250 5.92 14.65 27.36
C LYS A 250 6.02 13.46 26.40
N GLU A 251 7.01 13.44 25.51
CA GLU A 251 7.11 12.45 24.46
C GLU A 251 7.89 11.21 24.91
N VAL A 252 7.38 10.05 24.51
CA VAL A 252 8.03 8.75 24.61
C VAL A 252 7.99 8.04 23.28
N SER A 253 9.11 7.47 22.87
CA SER A 253 9.19 6.61 21.67
C SER A 253 9.39 5.16 22.10
N ILE A 254 8.54 4.30 21.56
CA ILE A 254 8.57 2.86 21.81
C ILE A 254 8.93 2.09 20.53
N ASP A 255 9.67 1.01 20.69
CA ASP A 255 9.94 0.04 19.64
C ASP A 255 9.19 -1.25 19.95
N VAL A 256 8.17 -1.53 19.14
CA VAL A 256 7.29 -2.69 19.33
C VAL A 256 7.97 -3.94 18.78
N ARG A 257 8.48 -4.78 19.65
CA ARG A 257 9.18 -6.03 19.31
C ARG A 257 8.23 -7.17 19.03
N ARG A 258 7.14 -7.25 19.76
CA ARG A 258 6.16 -8.34 19.65
C ARG A 258 4.76 -7.77 19.55
N VAL A 259 4.00 -8.29 18.60
CA VAL A 259 2.56 -8.05 18.50
C VAL A 259 1.86 -9.40 18.52
N GLN A 260 0.85 -9.53 19.37
CA GLN A 260 -0.09 -10.64 19.36
C GLN A 260 -1.48 -10.02 19.30
N SER A 261 -2.19 -10.25 18.21
CA SER A 261 -3.56 -9.77 18.02
C SER A 261 -4.51 -10.96 17.86
N ASN A 262 -5.67 -10.86 18.45
CA ASN A 262 -6.76 -11.81 18.27
C ASN A 262 -8.08 -11.04 18.24
N VAL A 263 -8.97 -11.41 17.32
CA VAL A 263 -10.28 -10.80 17.16
C VAL A 263 -11.37 -11.84 17.42
N LYS A 264 -12.18 -11.62 18.44
CA LYS A 264 -13.41 -12.40 18.66
C LYS A 264 -14.57 -11.68 18.01
N THR A 265 -15.34 -12.41 17.22
CA THR A 265 -16.49 -11.86 16.49
C THR A 265 -17.77 -12.54 16.96
N LYS A 266 -18.81 -11.74 17.20
CA LYS A 266 -20.14 -12.21 17.63
C LYS A 266 -21.21 -11.30 17.05
N TYR A 267 -22.37 -11.87 16.70
CA TYR A 267 -23.57 -11.09 16.39
C TYR A 267 -24.55 -11.18 17.56
N ALA A 268 -24.91 -10.05 18.12
CA ALA A 268 -25.87 -9.97 19.24
C ALA A 268 -26.62 -8.63 19.19
N GLN A 269 -27.86 -8.61 19.66
CA GLN A 269 -28.70 -7.40 19.75
C GLN A 269 -28.80 -6.62 18.43
N GLY A 270 -28.82 -7.35 17.30
CA GLY A 270 -28.94 -6.75 15.97
C GLY A 270 -27.65 -6.15 15.40
N LYS A 271 -26.51 -6.30 16.04
CA LYS A 271 -25.21 -5.72 15.64
C LYS A 271 -24.07 -6.73 15.69
N PHE A 272 -23.04 -6.47 14.91
CA PHE A 272 -21.75 -7.16 15.05
C PHE A 272 -20.97 -6.57 16.24
N HIS A 273 -20.29 -7.44 16.96
CA HIS A 273 -19.39 -7.11 18.04
C HIS A 273 -18.02 -7.71 17.72
N PHE A 274 -17.01 -6.86 17.68
CA PHE A 274 -15.60 -7.25 17.49
C PHE A 274 -14.84 -6.88 18.74
N HIS A 275 -14.27 -7.87 19.38
CA HIS A 275 -13.44 -7.66 20.56
C HIS A 275 -12.00 -8.01 20.25
N TYR A 276 -11.14 -7.00 20.19
CA TYR A 276 -9.71 -7.15 20.01
C TYR A 276 -9.03 -7.46 21.35
N LYS A 277 -8.13 -8.45 21.34
CA LYS A 277 -7.16 -8.63 22.39
C LYS A 277 -5.76 -8.45 21.79
N ILE A 278 -5.10 -7.33 22.11
CA ILE A 278 -3.79 -6.97 21.58
C ILE A 278 -2.78 -6.95 22.73
N ASN A 279 -1.70 -7.76 22.62
CA ASN A 279 -0.59 -7.73 23.55
C ASN A 279 0.66 -7.26 22.80
N LEU A 280 1.29 -6.22 23.32
CA LEU A 280 2.49 -5.60 22.76
C LEU A 280 3.66 -5.75 23.73
N GLY A 281 4.77 -6.36 23.27
CA GLY A 281 6.05 -6.29 23.96
C GLY A 281 6.87 -5.15 23.38
N VAL A 282 7.19 -4.14 24.19
CA VAL A 282 7.83 -2.90 23.74
C VAL A 282 9.17 -2.66 24.43
N ASN A 283 10.08 -1.95 23.75
CA ASN A 283 11.24 -1.33 24.35
C ASN A 283 11.06 0.18 24.33
N ILE A 284 11.40 0.87 25.41
CA ILE A 284 11.52 2.32 25.38
C ILE A 284 12.84 2.67 24.68
N VAL A 285 12.75 3.42 23.59
CA VAL A 285 13.94 3.83 22.79
C VAL A 285 14.30 5.30 23.01
N GLU A 286 13.31 6.11 23.39
CA GLU A 286 13.50 7.50 23.75
C GLU A 286 12.48 7.93 24.78
N ARG A 287 12.91 8.77 25.71
CA ARG A 287 12.07 9.40 26.72
C ARG A 287 12.58 10.82 26.95
N LEU A 288 11.76 11.80 26.58
CA LEU A 288 12.13 13.23 26.63
C LEU A 288 11.63 13.93 27.90
N PHE A 289 11.49 13.20 29.01
CA PHE A 289 11.17 13.69 30.35
C PHE A 289 12.02 12.98 31.39
N PRO A 290 12.21 13.57 32.61
CA PRO A 290 13.07 13.01 33.65
C PRO A 290 12.67 11.59 34.06
N LYS A 291 13.66 10.77 34.34
CA LYS A 291 13.43 9.36 34.72
C LYS A 291 12.61 9.22 36.01
N ASP A 292 12.84 10.10 36.95
CA ASP A 292 12.22 10.06 38.27
C ASP A 292 10.79 10.62 38.28
N SER A 293 10.32 11.20 37.16
CA SER A 293 8.97 11.76 37.05
C SER A 293 7.88 10.69 37.09
N VAL A 294 8.17 9.46 36.63
CA VAL A 294 7.18 8.38 36.51
C VAL A 294 7.83 7.02 36.75
N LYS A 295 7.19 6.18 37.56
CA LYS A 295 7.58 4.78 37.77
C LYS A 295 7.30 3.94 36.53
N ASP A 296 8.08 2.88 36.31
CA ASP A 296 7.97 2.02 35.15
C ASP A 296 6.56 1.42 34.97
N GLU A 297 5.92 0.96 36.03
CA GLU A 297 4.54 0.42 36.01
C GLU A 297 3.47 1.49 35.67
N GLU A 298 3.71 2.72 36.05
CA GLU A 298 2.83 3.85 35.77
C GLU A 298 3.01 4.31 34.32
N LEU A 299 4.26 4.36 33.85
CA LEU A 299 4.59 4.65 32.45
C LEU A 299 3.94 3.63 31.50
N GLU A 300 3.98 2.34 31.85
CA GLU A 300 3.33 1.28 31.08
C GLU A 300 1.83 1.54 30.92
N LYS A 301 1.14 1.88 31.99
CA LYS A 301 -0.30 2.21 31.97
C LYS A 301 -0.61 3.49 31.20
N MET A 302 0.27 4.50 31.27
CA MET A 302 0.11 5.74 30.50
C MET A 302 0.23 5.47 29.00
N ILE A 303 1.27 4.72 28.60
CA ILE A 303 1.46 4.32 27.20
C ILE A 303 0.28 3.47 26.71
N GLU A 304 -0.19 2.50 27.52
CA GLU A 304 -1.35 1.66 27.19
C GLU A 304 -2.60 2.48 26.93
N LYS A 305 -2.90 3.43 27.81
CA LYS A 305 -4.06 4.31 27.71
C LYS A 305 -4.02 5.18 26.45
N GLU A 306 -2.88 5.84 26.21
CA GLU A 306 -2.74 6.73 25.04
C GLU A 306 -2.75 5.95 23.75
N LEU A 307 -2.04 4.82 23.67
CA LEU A 307 -2.01 3.99 22.47
C LEU A 307 -3.39 3.39 22.17
N LYS A 308 -4.15 2.98 23.22
CA LYS A 308 -5.53 2.52 23.07
C LYS A 308 -6.41 3.62 22.47
N SER A 309 -6.30 4.85 22.97
CA SER A 309 -7.03 6.01 22.41
C SER A 309 -6.71 6.20 20.93
N LYS A 310 -5.44 6.05 20.53
CA LYS A 310 -5.04 6.17 19.12
C LYS A 310 -5.61 5.06 18.24
N PHE A 311 -5.68 3.83 18.72
CA PHE A 311 -6.38 2.76 18.01
C PHE A 311 -7.89 3.05 17.84
N GLU A 312 -8.54 3.54 18.90
CA GLU A 312 -9.96 3.92 18.88
C GLU A 312 -10.23 5.06 17.90
N GLU A 313 -9.32 6.05 17.79
CA GLU A 313 -9.38 7.12 16.79
C GLU A 313 -9.36 6.55 15.35
N VAL A 314 -8.47 5.61 15.04
CA VAL A 314 -8.39 4.96 13.72
C VAL A 314 -9.65 4.13 13.44
N ILE A 315 -10.14 3.36 14.41
CA ILE A 315 -11.38 2.58 14.28
C ILE A 315 -12.56 3.50 14.01
N LYS A 316 -12.65 4.63 14.74
CA LYS A 316 -13.71 5.62 14.55
C LYS A 316 -13.68 6.21 13.14
N LYS A 317 -12.51 6.61 12.62
CA LYS A 317 -12.38 7.07 11.22
C LYS A 317 -12.92 6.04 10.22
N VAL A 318 -12.58 4.77 10.41
CA VAL A 318 -13.06 3.66 9.57
C VAL A 318 -14.59 3.55 9.62
N GLN A 319 -15.18 3.64 10.80
CA GLN A 319 -16.64 3.57 10.99
C GLN A 319 -17.35 4.81 10.45
N ASP A 320 -16.84 6.01 10.68
CA ASP A 320 -17.41 7.27 10.23
C ASP A 320 -17.48 7.34 8.68
N HIS A 321 -16.44 6.82 8.00
CA HIS A 321 -16.39 6.72 6.54
C HIS A 321 -17.11 5.49 5.97
N LYS A 322 -17.64 4.60 6.82
CA LYS A 322 -18.32 3.34 6.42
C LYS A 322 -17.48 2.47 5.51
N ILE A 323 -16.20 2.33 5.84
CA ILE A 323 -15.22 1.54 5.10
C ILE A 323 -14.64 0.44 5.98
N ASP A 324 -14.04 -0.58 5.39
CA ASP A 324 -13.38 -1.65 6.13
C ASP A 324 -11.99 -1.97 5.56
N PRO A 325 -11.01 -1.08 5.74
CA PRO A 325 -9.64 -1.38 5.35
C PRO A 325 -9.00 -2.44 6.26
N ILE A 326 -9.58 -2.70 7.44
CA ILE A 326 -9.11 -3.70 8.40
C ILE A 326 -9.42 -5.12 7.93
N GLY A 327 -10.61 -5.32 7.33
CA GLY A 327 -11.10 -6.62 6.89
C GLY A 327 -11.95 -7.35 7.94
N LEU A 328 -12.64 -6.60 8.81
CA LEU A 328 -13.55 -7.16 9.83
C LEU A 328 -14.72 -7.94 9.22
N GLY A 329 -15.13 -7.58 8.01
CA GLY A 329 -16.15 -8.34 7.27
C GLY A 329 -15.70 -9.76 6.91
N ILE A 330 -14.41 -10.01 6.80
CA ILE A 330 -13.89 -11.37 6.60
C ILE A 330 -14.11 -12.18 7.87
N TYR A 331 -13.88 -11.61 9.06
CA TYR A 331 -14.17 -12.24 10.34
C TYR A 331 -15.67 -12.44 10.54
N ALA A 332 -16.50 -11.43 10.22
CA ALA A 332 -17.96 -11.56 10.27
C ALA A 332 -18.45 -12.70 9.37
N ARG A 333 -17.90 -12.83 8.16
CA ARG A 333 -18.21 -13.94 7.25
C ARG A 333 -17.77 -15.30 7.79
N ALA A 334 -16.63 -15.36 8.44
CA ALA A 334 -16.06 -16.60 8.95
C ALA A 334 -16.81 -17.14 10.17
N TYR A 335 -17.26 -16.25 11.08
CA TYR A 335 -17.81 -16.63 12.36
C TYR A 335 -19.32 -16.39 12.51
N GLU A 336 -19.90 -15.47 11.71
CA GLU A 336 -21.31 -15.07 11.80
C GLU A 336 -21.96 -15.00 10.39
N TYR A 337 -21.73 -16.04 9.58
CA TYR A 337 -22.08 -16.08 8.16
C TYR A 337 -23.53 -15.73 7.85
N GLU A 338 -24.50 -16.30 8.60
CA GLU A 338 -25.92 -16.07 8.33
C GLU A 338 -26.35 -14.61 8.55
N HIS A 339 -25.66 -13.91 9.44
CA HIS A 339 -25.88 -12.48 9.67
C HIS A 339 -25.12 -11.64 8.65
N TYR A 340 -23.85 -11.97 8.37
CA TYR A 340 -23.01 -11.28 7.37
C TYR A 340 -23.63 -11.31 5.98
N LYS A 341 -24.16 -12.46 5.53
CA LYS A 341 -24.76 -12.64 4.22
C LYS A 341 -25.90 -11.65 3.94
N LYS A 342 -26.62 -11.22 4.98
CA LYS A 342 -27.76 -10.28 4.86
C LYS A 342 -27.30 -8.84 4.62
N VAL A 343 -26.07 -8.50 5.00
CA VAL A 343 -25.53 -7.13 4.96
C VAL A 343 -24.26 -6.99 4.09
N GLN A 344 -23.79 -8.08 3.48
CA GLN A 344 -22.53 -8.10 2.74
C GLN A 344 -22.45 -7.09 1.58
N ASP A 345 -23.59 -6.70 1.01
CA ASP A 345 -23.64 -5.75 -0.10
C ASP A 345 -23.58 -4.28 0.37
N ASP A 346 -23.85 -4.04 1.66
CA ASP A 346 -23.69 -2.74 2.33
C ASP A 346 -22.91 -2.92 3.65
N TRP A 347 -21.81 -3.68 3.58
CA TRP A 347 -21.01 -4.02 4.75
C TRP A 347 -20.49 -2.80 5.50
N GLY A 348 -20.09 -1.74 4.79
CA GLY A 348 -19.60 -0.51 5.40
C GLY A 348 -20.62 0.12 6.36
N LYS A 349 -21.92 0.09 6.03
CA LYS A 349 -22.99 0.53 6.93
C LYS A 349 -23.08 -0.38 8.15
N ALA A 350 -23.10 -1.70 7.96
CA ALA A 350 -23.17 -2.63 9.07
C ALA A 350 -21.98 -2.49 10.03
N LEU A 351 -20.77 -2.23 9.50
CA LEU A 351 -19.57 -1.96 10.30
C LEU A 351 -19.63 -0.63 11.06
N SER A 352 -20.24 0.42 10.45
CA SER A 352 -20.39 1.71 11.13
C SER A 352 -21.31 1.63 12.36
N GLU A 353 -22.21 0.63 12.40
CA GLU A 353 -23.13 0.38 13.51
C GLU A 353 -22.59 -0.68 14.50
N ALA A 354 -21.49 -1.35 14.16
CA ALA A 354 -20.89 -2.40 14.98
C ALA A 354 -20.22 -1.85 16.24
N ASN A 355 -20.19 -2.66 17.28
CA ASN A 355 -19.39 -2.39 18.47
C ASN A 355 -17.98 -2.97 18.26
N ILE A 356 -16.98 -2.12 18.32
CA ILE A 356 -15.58 -2.52 18.24
C ILE A 356 -14.90 -2.07 19.52
N ASP A 357 -14.51 -3.00 20.35
CA ASP A 357 -13.82 -2.75 21.60
C ASP A 357 -12.49 -3.49 21.66
N MET A 358 -11.60 -3.08 22.58
CA MET A 358 -10.30 -3.72 22.71
C MET A 358 -9.77 -3.76 24.13
N ASP A 359 -9.10 -4.86 24.42
CA ASP A 359 -8.17 -5.01 25.51
C ASP A 359 -6.75 -4.87 24.94
N LEU A 360 -6.10 -3.77 25.23
CA LEU A 360 -4.71 -3.55 24.91
C LEU A 360 -3.88 -3.82 26.17
N ASN A 361 -2.84 -4.61 26.05
CA ASN A 361 -1.89 -4.88 27.11
C ASN A 361 -0.47 -4.61 26.60
N ILE A 362 0.27 -3.80 27.32
CA ILE A 362 1.65 -3.44 27.01
C ILE A 362 2.57 -4.04 28.06
N GLU A 363 3.66 -4.61 27.63
CA GLU A 363 4.72 -5.11 28.48
C GLU A 363 6.04 -4.47 28.08
N ILE A 364 6.61 -3.62 28.93
CA ILE A 364 7.92 -3.01 28.71
C ILE A 364 9.00 -4.06 28.97
N LYS A 365 9.72 -4.43 27.89
CA LYS A 365 10.79 -5.43 27.93
C LYS A 365 12.16 -4.85 28.26
N SER A 366 12.38 -3.58 27.90
CA SER A 366 13.64 -2.87 28.12
C SER A 366 13.43 -1.36 28.15
N MET A 367 14.18 -0.69 29.00
CA MET A 367 14.24 0.78 29.13
C MET A 367 15.46 1.39 28.43
N GLY A 368 16.06 0.69 27.47
CA GLY A 368 17.31 1.09 26.82
C GLY A 368 18.56 0.47 27.47
N ALA A 369 19.74 0.77 26.91
CA ALA A 369 21.00 0.21 27.35
C ALA A 369 21.63 0.93 28.57
N THR A 370 21.19 2.13 28.89
CA THR A 370 21.62 2.93 30.04
C THR A 370 20.61 2.79 31.18
N LYS A 371 21.11 2.32 32.34
CA LYS A 371 20.35 2.29 33.59
C LYS A 371 20.18 3.69 34.16
#